data_1df99741dde02ae9d4a7ee18e5f5bf63
#
_entry.id   1df99741dde02ae9d4a7ee18e5f5bf63
#
_cell.length_a   1.000
_cell.length_b   1.000
_cell.length_c   1.000
_cell.angle_alpha   90.00
_cell.angle_beta   90.00
_cell.angle_gamma   90.00
#
_symmetry.space_group_name_H-M   'P 1'
#
loop_
_entity.id
_entity.type
_entity.pdbx_description
1 polymer ?
#
loop_
_entity_poly.entity_id
_entity_poly.type
_entity_poly.pdbx_seq_one_letter_code
_entity_poly.pdbx_strand_id
1 'polypeptide(L)'
;MTYEVIAELVNELHQEVGDEWAPTELTAEDEWDDVFVDRPDGPIQRLEERLAEFRTMTELNGSPMTRILLRQLVYAAVITTLETFLWEQAAYWLEQDASAIGRLIQRDSHTQQRLAQLGDDSEGNRATIVVELNQGLKTKVWHRWEKNGRFLGHLLGITMPSYAALEAPTKIRHDIAHRGGKDTEHNPHNISQQHVDELIAVVTSYAQEIQRGITGRET
;
A
#
# COMPACT_ATOMS: atom_id res chain seq x y z
N MET A 1 -27.84 18.01 -17.25
CA MET A 1 -26.84 17.97 -18.31
C MET A 1 -27.08 16.68 -19.07
N THR A 2 -27.37 16.77 -20.38
CA THR A 2 -27.63 15.59 -21.20
C THR A 2 -26.33 14.90 -21.56
N TYR A 3 -26.35 13.60 -21.91
CA TYR A 3 -25.18 12.85 -22.32
C TYR A 3 -24.45 13.48 -23.53
N GLU A 4 -25.24 14.09 -24.43
CA GLU A 4 -24.72 14.80 -25.62
C GLU A 4 -23.83 16.00 -25.24
N VAL A 5 -24.26 16.80 -24.27
CA VAL A 5 -23.47 17.96 -23.76
C VAL A 5 -22.17 17.51 -23.07
N ILE A 6 -22.20 16.37 -22.36
CA ILE A 6 -20.99 15.82 -21.75
C ILE A 6 -20.02 15.33 -22.83
N ALA A 7 -20.51 14.62 -23.84
CA ALA A 7 -19.70 14.12 -24.95
C ALA A 7 -19.07 15.26 -25.77
N GLU A 8 -19.80 16.34 -26.00
CA GLU A 8 -19.32 17.53 -26.69
C GLU A 8 -18.20 18.24 -25.88
N LEU A 9 -18.40 18.41 -24.58
CA LEU A 9 -17.39 18.99 -23.66
C LEU A 9 -16.11 18.14 -23.60
N VAL A 10 -16.25 16.82 -23.55
CA VAL A 10 -15.11 15.90 -23.58
C VAL A 10 -14.35 16.01 -24.90
N ASN A 11 -15.04 16.09 -26.03
CA ASN A 11 -14.40 16.27 -27.34
C ASN A 11 -13.68 17.63 -27.46
N GLU A 12 -14.27 18.71 -26.93
CA GLU A 12 -13.60 20.02 -26.88
C GLU A 12 -12.32 19.97 -26.04
N LEU A 13 -12.37 19.34 -24.86
CA LEU A 13 -11.19 19.15 -24.01
C LEU A 13 -10.10 18.35 -24.70
N HIS A 14 -10.45 17.26 -25.41
CA HIS A 14 -9.50 16.49 -26.19
C HIS A 14 -8.82 17.32 -27.33
N GLN A 15 -9.56 18.27 -27.93
CA GLN A 15 -9.01 19.15 -28.94
C GLN A 15 -8.06 20.21 -28.38
N GLU A 16 -8.28 20.68 -27.13
CA GLU A 16 -7.45 21.70 -26.49
C GLU A 16 -6.18 21.13 -25.83
N VAL A 17 -6.28 20.00 -25.16
CA VAL A 17 -5.17 19.44 -24.35
C VAL A 17 -4.65 18.10 -24.88
N GLY A 18 -5.21 17.58 -25.96
CA GLY A 18 -4.85 16.28 -26.50
C GLY A 18 -5.26 15.14 -25.54
N ASP A 19 -4.62 14.00 -25.68
CA ASP A 19 -4.88 12.82 -24.86
C ASP A 19 -4.08 12.80 -23.54
N GLU A 20 -3.28 13.83 -23.27
CA GLU A 20 -2.38 13.89 -22.10
C GLU A 20 -3.09 13.93 -20.74
N TRP A 21 -4.39 14.25 -20.70
CA TRP A 21 -5.21 14.25 -19.48
C TRP A 21 -5.99 12.95 -19.27
N ALA A 22 -6.10 12.12 -20.29
CA ALA A 22 -6.71 10.81 -20.17
C ALA A 22 -5.74 9.86 -19.47
N PRO A 23 -6.19 8.95 -18.59
CA PRO A 23 -5.32 7.90 -18.10
C PRO A 23 -4.78 7.13 -19.31
N THR A 24 -3.52 7.31 -19.62
CA THR A 24 -2.81 6.54 -20.61
C THR A 24 -2.93 5.07 -20.22
N GLU A 25 -3.25 4.18 -21.13
CA GLU A 25 -3.05 2.75 -20.89
C GLU A 25 -1.60 2.61 -20.43
N LEU A 26 -1.40 2.03 -19.24
CA LEU A 26 -0.08 1.75 -18.70
C LEU A 26 0.68 0.95 -19.76
N THR A 27 1.57 1.62 -20.48
CA THR A 27 2.46 0.94 -21.42
C THR A 27 3.51 0.21 -20.57
N ALA A 28 4.07 -0.88 -21.09
CA ALA A 28 5.12 -1.63 -20.41
C ALA A 28 6.41 -0.81 -20.14
N GLU A 29 6.43 0.45 -20.53
CA GLU A 29 7.52 1.41 -20.40
C GLU A 29 7.38 2.35 -19.18
N ASP A 30 6.31 2.26 -18.41
CA ASP A 30 6.18 3.00 -17.15
C ASP A 30 7.09 2.37 -16.08
N GLU A 31 8.41 2.58 -16.24
CA GLU A 31 9.48 2.17 -15.31
C GLU A 31 9.31 2.73 -13.88
N TRP A 32 8.34 3.62 -13.66
CA TRP A 32 8.05 4.27 -12.37
C TRP A 32 7.39 3.36 -11.35
N ASP A 33 6.87 2.23 -11.80
CA ASP A 33 6.09 1.32 -10.95
C ASP A 33 6.87 0.07 -10.50
N ASP A 34 8.13 -0.07 -10.88
CA ASP A 34 8.91 -1.22 -10.43
C ASP A 34 9.47 -0.97 -9.03
N VAL A 35 8.99 -1.77 -8.08
CA VAL A 35 9.56 -1.80 -6.74
C VAL A 35 10.93 -2.46 -6.81
N PHE A 36 11.97 -1.65 -6.75
CA PHE A 36 13.32 -2.16 -6.65
C PHE A 36 13.69 -2.39 -5.18
N VAL A 37 13.70 -3.64 -4.76
CA VAL A 37 14.14 -4.05 -3.43
C VAL A 37 15.32 -5.01 -3.60
N ASP A 38 16.50 -4.53 -3.24
CA ASP A 38 17.77 -5.24 -3.41
C ASP A 38 18.13 -6.17 -2.24
N ARG A 39 17.48 -5.99 -1.09
CA ARG A 39 17.77 -6.74 0.14
C ARG A 39 16.55 -6.88 1.05
N PRO A 40 16.49 -7.96 1.87
CA PRO A 40 15.31 -8.28 2.68
C PRO A 40 14.99 -7.27 3.80
N ASP A 41 15.97 -6.48 4.23
CA ASP A 41 15.84 -5.45 5.27
C ASP A 41 15.64 -4.04 4.68
N GLY A 42 15.72 -3.87 3.35
CA GLY A 42 15.54 -2.59 2.68
C GLY A 42 14.18 -1.93 2.98
N PRO A 43 13.06 -2.66 2.89
CA PRO A 43 11.75 -2.09 3.18
C PRO A 43 11.60 -1.54 4.60
N ILE A 44 12.09 -2.26 5.62
CA ILE A 44 11.99 -1.79 7.01
C ILE A 44 12.87 -0.58 7.26
N GLN A 45 14.06 -0.50 6.67
CA GLN A 45 14.93 0.65 6.79
C GLN A 45 14.31 1.90 6.17
N ARG A 46 13.76 1.80 4.95
CA ARG A 46 13.07 2.92 4.30
C ARG A 46 11.85 3.39 5.09
N LEU A 47 11.09 2.47 5.67
CA LEU A 47 9.97 2.82 6.54
C LEU A 47 10.47 3.61 7.77
N GLU A 48 11.48 3.11 8.49
CA GLU A 48 12.01 3.76 9.69
C GLU A 48 12.60 5.14 9.40
N GLU A 49 13.35 5.28 8.31
CA GLU A 49 13.88 6.57 7.83
C GLU A 49 12.76 7.56 7.52
N ARG A 50 11.73 7.13 6.78
CA ARG A 50 10.60 7.99 6.45
C ARG A 50 9.79 8.41 7.67
N LEU A 51 9.59 7.51 8.64
CA LEU A 51 8.91 7.83 9.88
C LEU A 51 9.71 8.80 10.76
N ALA A 52 11.04 8.73 10.73
CA ALA A 52 11.90 9.70 11.40
C ALA A 52 11.80 11.11 10.76
N GLU A 53 11.79 11.20 9.43
CA GLU A 53 11.55 12.45 8.71
C GLU A 53 10.20 13.08 9.06
N PHE A 54 9.14 12.28 9.17
CA PHE A 54 7.81 12.77 9.53
C PHE A 54 7.77 13.42 10.92
N ARG A 55 8.52 12.90 11.90
CA ARG A 55 8.66 13.57 13.20
C ARG A 55 9.27 14.97 13.05
N THR A 56 10.35 15.08 12.29
CA THR A 56 11.01 16.36 12.01
C THR A 56 10.06 17.32 11.27
N MET A 57 9.29 16.84 10.29
CA MET A 57 8.34 17.69 9.57
C MET A 57 7.28 18.30 10.49
N THR A 58 6.80 17.56 11.48
CA THR A 58 5.76 18.07 12.40
C THR A 58 6.26 19.14 13.36
N GLU A 59 7.58 19.33 13.49
CA GLU A 59 8.23 20.40 14.27
C GLU A 59 8.38 21.70 13.49
N LEU A 60 8.11 21.71 12.16
CA LEU A 60 8.23 22.90 11.33
C LEU A 60 7.31 24.03 11.81
N ASN A 61 7.86 25.22 11.81
CA ASN A 61 7.14 26.42 12.21
C ASN A 61 6.17 26.88 11.10
N GLY A 62 5.03 27.39 11.54
CA GLY A 62 4.01 27.90 10.63
C GLY A 62 2.83 28.52 11.39
N SER A 63 1.87 29.07 10.66
CA SER A 63 0.62 29.54 11.25
C SER A 63 -0.11 28.38 11.97
N PRO A 64 -1.01 28.65 12.91
CA PRO A 64 -1.81 27.59 13.53
C PRO A 64 -2.50 26.67 12.49
N MET A 65 -3.06 27.25 11.43
CA MET A 65 -3.70 26.50 10.35
C MET A 65 -2.71 25.62 9.59
N THR A 66 -1.52 26.16 9.26
CA THR A 66 -0.45 25.40 8.58
C THR A 66 -0.05 24.17 9.39
N ARG A 67 0.10 24.32 10.71
CA ARG A 67 0.45 23.21 11.60
C ARG A 67 -0.65 22.14 11.68
N ILE A 68 -1.92 22.54 11.68
CA ILE A 68 -3.05 21.60 11.66
C ILE A 68 -3.02 20.79 10.37
N LEU A 69 -2.93 21.45 9.22
CA LEU A 69 -2.88 20.80 7.91
C LEU A 69 -1.66 19.87 7.78
N LEU A 70 -0.49 20.34 8.21
CA LEU A 70 0.74 19.54 8.18
C LEU A 70 0.59 18.24 8.98
N ARG A 71 0.04 18.30 10.20
CA ARG A 71 -0.18 17.10 11.02
C ARG A 71 -1.17 16.14 10.37
N GLN A 72 -2.23 16.64 9.75
CA GLN A 72 -3.17 15.80 9.00
C GLN A 72 -2.48 15.11 7.82
N LEU A 73 -1.68 15.84 7.04
CA LEU A 73 -0.93 15.28 5.92
C LEU A 73 0.08 14.23 6.38
N VAL A 74 0.84 14.53 7.42
CA VAL A 74 1.81 13.57 8.00
C VAL A 74 1.09 12.35 8.55
N TYR A 75 -0.03 12.52 9.27
CA TYR A 75 -0.81 11.40 9.78
C TYR A 75 -1.26 10.45 8.66
N ALA A 76 -1.77 11.00 7.56
CA ALA A 76 -2.16 10.20 6.41
C ALA A 76 -0.94 9.52 5.74
N ALA A 77 0.18 10.24 5.64
CA ALA A 77 1.42 9.74 5.04
C ALA A 77 2.03 8.57 5.83
N VAL A 78 1.90 8.55 7.16
CA VAL A 78 2.36 7.43 8.01
C VAL A 78 1.68 6.11 7.61
N ILE A 79 0.36 6.12 7.37
CA ILE A 79 -0.36 4.93 6.88
C ILE A 79 0.11 4.54 5.47
N THR A 80 0.26 5.52 4.57
CA THR A 80 0.76 5.26 3.20
C THR A 80 2.16 4.63 3.22
N THR A 81 3.04 5.09 4.13
CA THR A 81 4.38 4.50 4.28
C THR A 81 4.30 3.03 4.75
N LEU A 82 3.37 2.69 5.63
CA LEU A 82 3.13 1.29 5.98
C LEU A 82 2.61 0.48 4.78
N GLU A 83 1.70 1.04 3.99
CA GLU A 83 1.19 0.39 2.77
C GLU A 83 2.34 0.10 1.78
N THR A 84 3.26 1.06 1.60
CA THR A 84 4.46 0.89 0.78
C THR A 84 5.36 -0.22 1.32
N PHE A 85 5.64 -0.23 2.63
CA PHE A 85 6.41 -1.31 3.27
C PHE A 85 5.81 -2.70 3.01
N LEU A 86 4.49 -2.84 3.14
CA LEU A 86 3.81 -4.12 2.89
C LEU A 86 3.91 -4.55 1.42
N TRP A 87 3.77 -3.59 0.51
CA TRP A 87 3.94 -3.83 -0.92
C TRP A 87 5.36 -4.29 -1.25
N GLU A 88 6.37 -3.56 -0.78
CA GLU A 88 7.78 -3.88 -1.00
C GLU A 88 8.16 -5.26 -0.44
N GLN A 89 7.67 -5.61 0.76
CA GLN A 89 7.85 -6.93 1.33
C GLN A 89 7.21 -8.02 0.44
N ALA A 90 5.99 -7.78 -0.04
CA ALA A 90 5.32 -8.73 -0.92
C ALA A 90 6.07 -8.93 -2.24
N ALA A 91 6.48 -7.83 -2.90
CA ALA A 91 7.21 -7.87 -4.17
C ALA A 91 8.56 -8.60 -4.03
N TYR A 92 9.35 -8.22 -3.03
CA TYR A 92 10.65 -8.85 -2.76
C TYR A 92 10.54 -10.37 -2.54
N TRP A 93 9.69 -10.79 -1.61
CA TRP A 93 9.59 -12.20 -1.25
C TRP A 93 8.85 -13.05 -2.28
N LEU A 94 8.02 -12.45 -3.12
CA LEU A 94 7.43 -13.15 -4.26
C LEU A 94 8.49 -13.57 -5.29
N GLU A 95 9.54 -12.76 -5.45
CA GLU A 95 10.63 -13.01 -6.39
C GLU A 95 11.77 -13.85 -5.79
N GLN A 96 12.12 -13.56 -4.53
CA GLN A 96 13.32 -14.16 -3.91
C GLN A 96 13.05 -15.49 -3.21
N ASP A 97 11.80 -15.76 -2.78
CA ASP A 97 11.47 -16.99 -2.06
C ASP A 97 10.76 -18.00 -2.97
N ALA A 98 11.52 -18.93 -3.53
CA ALA A 98 10.98 -19.98 -4.41
C ALA A 98 9.82 -20.79 -3.78
N SER A 99 9.72 -20.83 -2.45
CA SER A 99 8.62 -21.52 -1.74
C SER A 99 7.36 -20.68 -1.59
N ALA A 100 7.43 -19.35 -1.82
CA ALA A 100 6.31 -18.43 -1.66
C ALA A 100 5.10 -18.81 -2.53
N ILE A 101 5.34 -19.10 -3.80
CA ILE A 101 4.29 -19.53 -4.72
C ILE A 101 3.66 -20.85 -4.27
N GLY A 102 4.48 -21.81 -3.80
CA GLY A 102 3.95 -23.08 -3.27
C GLY A 102 3.03 -22.86 -2.06
N ARG A 103 3.39 -21.96 -1.15
CA ARG A 103 2.53 -21.59 -0.01
C ARG A 103 1.22 -20.94 -0.46
N LEU A 104 1.27 -20.03 -1.44
CA LEU A 104 0.09 -19.39 -2.00
C LEU A 104 -0.82 -20.42 -2.71
N ILE A 105 -0.28 -21.31 -3.53
CA ILE A 105 -1.04 -22.39 -4.19
C ILE A 105 -1.74 -23.27 -3.14
N GLN A 106 -1.10 -23.55 -2.00
CA GLN A 106 -1.70 -24.40 -0.97
C GLN A 106 -2.78 -23.71 -0.13
N ARG A 107 -2.74 -22.38 0.02
CA ARG A 107 -3.51 -21.66 1.05
C ARG A 107 -4.37 -20.52 0.53
N ASP A 108 -4.06 -20.01 -0.66
CA ASP A 108 -4.81 -18.92 -1.28
C ASP A 108 -5.73 -19.45 -2.40
N SER A 109 -7.03 -19.40 -2.18
CA SER A 109 -8.02 -19.94 -3.10
C SER A 109 -8.00 -19.31 -4.50
N HIS A 110 -7.63 -18.04 -4.60
CA HIS A 110 -7.51 -17.34 -5.87
C HIS A 110 -6.33 -17.90 -6.70
N THR A 111 -5.16 -18.05 -6.06
CA THR A 111 -3.97 -18.65 -6.69
C THR A 111 -4.23 -20.10 -7.10
N GLN A 112 -4.93 -20.90 -6.26
CA GLN A 112 -5.34 -22.27 -6.60
C GLN A 112 -6.24 -22.33 -7.84
N GLN A 113 -7.26 -21.48 -7.89
CA GLN A 113 -8.17 -21.42 -9.05
C GLN A 113 -7.43 -21.03 -10.32
N ARG A 114 -6.50 -20.09 -10.22
CA ARG A 114 -5.72 -19.65 -11.37
C ARG A 114 -4.81 -20.74 -11.90
N LEU A 115 -4.09 -21.45 -11.01
CA LEU A 115 -3.29 -22.61 -11.42
C LEU A 115 -4.14 -23.71 -12.09
N ALA A 116 -5.31 -24.01 -11.54
CA ALA A 116 -6.23 -24.98 -12.12
C ALA A 116 -6.70 -24.58 -13.53
N GLN A 117 -6.86 -23.29 -13.81
CA GLN A 117 -7.18 -22.77 -15.16
C GLN A 117 -6.02 -22.93 -16.15
N LEU A 118 -4.78 -22.90 -15.68
CA LEU A 118 -3.57 -23.12 -16.50
C LEU A 118 -3.33 -24.62 -16.80
N GLY A 119 -3.97 -25.51 -16.06
CA GLY A 119 -4.06 -26.95 -16.37
C GLY A 119 -3.05 -27.84 -15.65
N ASP A 120 -1.91 -27.34 -15.21
CA ASP A 120 -0.91 -28.10 -14.48
C ASP A 120 -0.06 -27.23 -13.55
N ASP A 121 0.83 -27.84 -12.76
CA ASP A 121 1.76 -27.18 -11.86
C ASP A 121 3.19 -27.12 -12.46
N SER A 122 3.29 -26.83 -13.75
CA SER A 122 4.56 -26.67 -14.45
C SER A 122 5.29 -25.39 -14.03
N GLU A 123 6.61 -25.36 -14.23
CA GLU A 123 7.43 -24.16 -13.93
C GLU A 123 6.97 -22.95 -14.77
N GLY A 124 6.58 -23.14 -16.02
CA GLY A 124 6.05 -22.09 -16.88
C GLY A 124 4.74 -21.49 -16.36
N ASN A 125 3.83 -22.33 -15.84
CA ASN A 125 2.57 -21.87 -15.26
C ASN A 125 2.78 -21.16 -13.93
N ARG A 126 3.76 -21.60 -13.13
CA ARG A 126 4.19 -20.89 -11.90
C ARG A 126 4.77 -19.51 -12.22
N ALA A 127 5.62 -19.40 -13.23
CA ALA A 127 6.17 -18.12 -13.69
C ALA A 127 5.05 -17.15 -14.14
N THR A 128 4.06 -17.67 -14.87
CA THR A 128 2.88 -16.87 -15.24
C THR A 128 2.13 -16.34 -14.01
N ILE A 129 1.95 -17.18 -12.99
CA ILE A 129 1.31 -16.74 -11.72
C ILE A 129 2.13 -15.67 -11.03
N VAL A 130 3.46 -15.77 -11.01
CA VAL A 130 4.34 -14.73 -10.42
C VAL A 130 4.13 -13.38 -11.11
N VAL A 131 4.13 -13.36 -12.44
CA VAL A 131 3.90 -12.13 -13.22
C VAL A 131 2.51 -11.54 -12.90
N GLU A 132 1.46 -12.36 -12.91
CA GLU A 132 0.11 -11.90 -12.60
C GLU A 132 -0.03 -11.39 -11.15
N LEU A 133 0.62 -12.04 -10.19
CA LEU A 133 0.63 -11.59 -8.80
C LEU A 133 1.37 -10.25 -8.66
N ASN A 134 2.54 -10.10 -9.29
CA ASN A 134 3.29 -8.83 -9.29
C ASN A 134 2.45 -7.68 -9.86
N GLN A 135 1.78 -7.90 -10.99
CA GLN A 135 0.84 -6.91 -11.54
C GLN A 135 -0.30 -6.61 -10.56
N GLY A 136 -0.85 -7.64 -9.91
CA GLY A 136 -1.90 -7.49 -8.90
C GLY A 136 -1.46 -6.74 -7.65
N LEU A 137 -0.16 -6.76 -7.29
CA LEU A 137 0.37 -6.01 -6.16
C LEU A 137 0.29 -4.49 -6.41
N LYS A 138 0.48 -4.03 -7.65
CA LYS A 138 0.45 -2.61 -8.05
C LYS A 138 -0.94 -1.97 -7.81
N THR A 139 -2.01 -2.73 -8.03
CA THR A 139 -3.40 -2.24 -7.91
C THR A 139 -4.07 -2.60 -6.57
N LYS A 140 -3.33 -3.25 -5.69
CA LYS A 140 -3.87 -3.72 -4.42
C LYS A 140 -4.12 -2.58 -3.43
N VAL A 141 -5.31 -2.56 -2.83
CA VAL A 141 -5.66 -1.62 -1.75
C VAL A 141 -5.09 -2.15 -0.43
N TRP A 142 -3.89 -1.72 -0.07
CA TRP A 142 -3.08 -2.31 1.00
C TRP A 142 -3.67 -2.15 2.41
N HIS A 143 -4.46 -1.13 2.70
CA HIS A 143 -5.15 -0.93 3.98
C HIS A 143 -6.40 -1.81 4.20
N ARG A 144 -6.64 -2.79 3.35
CA ARG A 144 -7.62 -3.86 3.64
C ARG A 144 -6.95 -4.93 4.51
N TRP A 145 -6.74 -4.60 5.79
CA TRP A 145 -5.87 -5.31 6.71
C TRP A 145 -6.16 -6.81 6.79
N GLU A 146 -7.42 -7.21 6.98
CA GLU A 146 -7.78 -8.62 7.09
C GLU A 146 -7.43 -9.42 5.82
N LYS A 147 -7.83 -8.90 4.65
CA LYS A 147 -7.58 -9.58 3.37
C LYS A 147 -6.10 -9.64 3.05
N ASN A 148 -5.40 -8.51 3.19
CA ASN A 148 -3.98 -8.42 2.87
C ASN A 148 -3.12 -9.12 3.92
N GLY A 149 -3.51 -9.10 5.19
CA GLY A 149 -2.82 -9.85 6.24
C GLY A 149 -2.84 -11.36 5.97
N ARG A 150 -3.98 -11.92 5.54
CA ARG A 150 -4.04 -13.34 5.13
C ARG A 150 -3.12 -13.63 3.94
N PHE A 151 -3.20 -12.82 2.89
CA PHE A 151 -2.35 -12.97 1.72
C PHE A 151 -0.87 -12.89 2.08
N LEU A 152 -0.44 -11.84 2.81
CA LEU A 152 0.94 -11.66 3.26
C LEU A 152 1.41 -12.78 4.18
N GLY A 153 0.57 -13.22 5.13
CA GLY A 153 0.90 -14.34 6.00
C GLY A 153 1.20 -15.62 5.23
N HIS A 154 0.43 -15.91 4.18
CA HIS A 154 0.69 -17.04 3.27
C HIS A 154 1.95 -16.82 2.43
N LEU A 155 2.07 -15.66 1.78
CA LEU A 155 3.23 -15.31 0.96
C LEU A 155 4.53 -15.39 1.76
N LEU A 156 4.57 -14.68 2.89
CA LEU A 156 5.75 -14.58 3.73
C LEU A 156 6.00 -15.83 4.59
N GLY A 157 5.04 -16.73 4.73
CA GLY A 157 5.15 -17.91 5.58
C GLY A 157 5.21 -17.60 7.08
N ILE A 158 4.59 -16.51 7.53
CA ILE A 158 4.58 -16.04 8.92
C ILE A 158 3.15 -15.88 9.45
N THR A 159 3.02 -15.83 10.76
CA THR A 159 1.80 -15.34 11.41
C THR A 159 1.84 -13.82 11.43
N MET A 160 0.88 -13.17 10.75
CA MET A 160 0.80 -11.72 10.76
C MET A 160 0.41 -11.18 12.14
N PRO A 161 1.00 -10.05 12.57
CA PRO A 161 0.60 -9.39 13.80
C PRO A 161 -0.83 -8.86 13.72
N SER A 162 -1.43 -8.54 14.88
CA SER A 162 -2.76 -7.96 14.95
C SER A 162 -2.80 -6.56 14.35
N TYR A 163 -3.72 -6.32 13.43
CA TYR A 163 -3.95 -5.00 12.81
C TYR A 163 -4.98 -4.13 13.55
N ALA A 164 -5.50 -4.58 14.70
CA ALA A 164 -6.58 -3.87 15.40
C ALA A 164 -6.23 -2.40 15.71
N ALA A 165 -4.97 -2.12 16.06
CA ALA A 165 -4.49 -0.76 16.32
C ALA A 165 -4.43 0.13 15.06
N LEU A 166 -4.52 -0.43 13.85
CA LEU A 166 -4.48 0.29 12.57
C LEU A 166 -5.87 0.65 12.04
N GLU A 167 -6.95 0.04 12.54
CA GLU A 167 -8.30 0.24 12.00
C GLU A 167 -8.81 1.69 12.15
N ALA A 168 -8.70 2.26 13.36
CA ALA A 168 -9.12 3.64 13.60
C ALA A 168 -8.24 4.66 12.83
N PRO A 169 -6.90 4.57 12.85
CA PRO A 169 -6.04 5.40 12.03
C PRO A 169 -6.35 5.36 10.53
N THR A 170 -6.68 4.19 10.00
CA THR A 170 -7.04 4.05 8.58
C THR A 170 -8.32 4.80 8.22
N LYS A 171 -9.33 4.80 9.12
CA LYS A 171 -10.56 5.60 8.93
C LYS A 171 -10.24 7.10 8.92
N ILE A 172 -9.42 7.56 9.87
CA ILE A 172 -8.98 8.97 9.93
C ILE A 172 -8.21 9.35 8.66
N ARG A 173 -7.28 8.50 8.19
CA ARG A 173 -6.56 8.71 6.91
C ARG A 173 -7.52 8.84 5.73
N HIS A 174 -8.55 7.98 5.67
CA HIS A 174 -9.56 8.06 4.63
C HIS A 174 -10.31 9.40 4.67
N ASP A 175 -10.70 9.87 5.86
CA ASP A 175 -11.38 11.14 6.04
C ASP A 175 -10.48 12.34 5.69
N ILE A 176 -9.19 12.27 6.00
CA ILE A 176 -8.21 13.29 5.58
C ILE A 176 -8.13 13.35 4.05
N ALA A 177 -7.98 12.18 3.40
CA ALA A 177 -7.78 12.12 1.95
C ALA A 177 -9.03 12.50 1.13
N HIS A 178 -10.23 12.14 1.61
CA HIS A 178 -11.45 12.22 0.81
C HIS A 178 -12.51 13.17 1.35
N ARG A 179 -12.39 13.66 2.60
CA ARG A 179 -13.37 14.52 3.28
C ARG A 179 -12.77 15.78 3.88
N GLY A 180 -11.55 16.15 3.47
CA GLY A 180 -10.87 17.35 3.99
C GLY A 180 -10.63 17.29 5.51
N GLY A 181 -10.37 16.11 6.07
CA GLY A 181 -10.09 15.90 7.49
C GLY A 181 -11.32 15.92 8.40
N LYS A 182 -12.52 15.65 7.87
CA LYS A 182 -13.76 15.55 8.63
C LYS A 182 -14.35 14.15 8.59
N ASP A 183 -14.97 13.73 9.67
CA ASP A 183 -15.72 12.47 9.73
C ASP A 183 -17.04 12.52 8.92
N THR A 184 -17.82 11.46 8.96
CA THR A 184 -19.12 11.35 8.27
C THR A 184 -20.19 12.31 8.81
N GLU A 185 -19.99 12.84 10.02
CA GLU A 185 -20.88 13.82 10.68
C GLU A 185 -20.38 15.25 10.50
N HIS A 186 -19.37 15.47 9.65
CA HIS A 186 -18.70 16.74 9.39
C HIS A 186 -17.88 17.31 10.56
N ASN A 187 -17.60 16.53 11.61
CA ASN A 187 -16.71 16.94 12.69
C ASN A 187 -15.24 16.86 12.25
N PRO A 188 -14.41 17.88 12.49
CA PRO A 188 -13.01 17.86 12.11
C PRO A 188 -12.20 16.90 12.99
N HIS A 189 -11.29 16.13 12.38
CA HIS A 189 -10.28 15.39 13.12
C HIS A 189 -9.19 16.34 13.62
N ASN A 190 -9.15 16.54 14.93
CA ASN A 190 -8.13 17.37 15.59
C ASN A 190 -6.86 16.55 15.83
N ILE A 191 -5.99 16.46 14.83
CA ILE A 191 -4.73 15.73 14.93
C ILE A 191 -3.70 16.54 15.70
N SER A 192 -3.34 16.07 16.91
CA SER A 192 -2.26 16.62 17.72
C SER A 192 -0.91 16.01 17.35
N GLN A 193 0.18 16.58 17.83
CA GLN A 193 1.51 15.97 17.73
C GLN A 193 1.51 14.57 18.36
N GLN A 194 0.94 14.43 19.54
CA GLN A 194 0.84 13.15 20.24
C GLN A 194 0.15 12.08 19.41
N HIS A 195 -0.94 12.42 18.67
CA HIS A 195 -1.62 11.46 17.79
C HIS A 195 -0.72 10.98 16.65
N VAL A 196 0.15 11.86 16.11
CA VAL A 196 1.14 11.47 15.08
C VAL A 196 2.19 10.55 15.67
N ASP A 197 2.74 10.88 16.82
CA ASP A 197 3.79 10.10 17.51
C ASP A 197 3.29 8.71 17.90
N GLU A 198 2.05 8.62 18.42
CA GLU A 198 1.38 7.36 18.76
C GLU A 198 1.18 6.49 17.50
N LEU A 199 0.74 7.08 16.38
CA LEU A 199 0.57 6.35 15.13
C LEU A 199 1.91 5.86 14.58
N ILE A 200 2.96 6.68 14.62
CA ILE A 200 4.32 6.27 14.22
C ILE A 200 4.78 5.07 15.06
N ALA A 201 4.54 5.10 16.39
CA ALA A 201 4.91 3.99 17.25
C ALA A 201 4.15 2.69 16.90
N VAL A 202 2.84 2.78 16.63
CA VAL A 202 2.01 1.65 16.20
C VAL A 202 2.52 1.06 14.90
N VAL A 203 2.76 1.90 13.89
CA VAL A 203 3.25 1.47 12.57
C VAL A 203 4.64 0.83 12.67
N THR A 204 5.55 1.44 13.42
CA THR A 204 6.89 0.90 13.66
C THR A 204 6.83 -0.48 14.31
N SER A 205 6.03 -0.63 15.39
CA SER A 205 5.87 -1.92 16.07
C SER A 205 5.32 -2.99 15.14
N TYR A 206 4.28 -2.67 14.38
CA TYR A 206 3.65 -3.61 13.44
C TYR A 206 4.63 -4.07 12.35
N ALA A 207 5.38 -3.14 11.75
CA ALA A 207 6.37 -3.47 10.72
C ALA A 207 7.54 -4.29 11.28
N GLN A 208 8.04 -3.95 12.48
CA GLN A 208 9.11 -4.70 13.15
C GLN A 208 8.68 -6.11 13.56
N GLU A 209 7.41 -6.32 13.91
CA GLU A 209 6.88 -7.66 14.17
C GLU A 209 6.86 -8.52 12.91
N ILE A 210 6.46 -7.95 11.77
CA ILE A 210 6.54 -8.63 10.47
C ILE A 210 7.99 -8.98 10.14
N GLN A 211 8.92 -8.03 10.25
CA GLN A 211 10.35 -8.25 9.96
C GLN A 211 10.95 -9.34 10.85
N ARG A 212 10.64 -9.35 12.15
CA ARG A 212 11.07 -10.43 13.06
C ARG A 212 10.51 -11.78 12.66
N GLY A 213 9.24 -11.83 12.24
CA GLY A 213 8.64 -13.06 11.73
C GLY A 213 9.36 -13.60 10.48
N ILE A 214 9.74 -12.72 9.57
CA ILE A 214 10.49 -13.08 8.36
C ILE A 214 11.88 -13.60 8.72
N THR A 215 12.64 -12.86 9.51
CA THR A 215 14.00 -13.27 9.93
C THR A 215 13.99 -14.57 10.73
N GLY A 216 12.98 -14.78 11.59
CA GLY A 216 12.87 -15.99 12.41
C GLY A 216 12.53 -17.27 11.65
N ARG A 217 12.08 -17.20 10.38
CA ARG A 217 11.86 -18.39 9.53
C ARG A 217 13.12 -18.85 8.78
N GLU A 218 14.13 -17.98 8.67
CA GLU A 218 15.39 -18.27 7.99
C GLU A 218 16.36 -19.09 8.84
N THR A 219 16.04 -19.27 10.13
CA THR A 219 16.81 -20.08 11.08
C THR A 219 16.20 -21.43 11.32
#